data_60fa3afd6fb5f881244e07370f2bb6c2
#
_entry.id   60fa3afd6fb5f881244e07370f2bb6c2
#
_cell.length_a   1.000
_cell.length_b   1.000
_cell.length_c   1.000
_cell.angle_alpha   90.00
_cell.angle_beta   90.00
_cell.angle_gamma   90.00
#
_symmetry.space_group_name_H-M   'P 1'
#
loop_
_entity.id
_entity.type
_entity.pdbx_description
1 polymer ?
#
loop_
_entity_poly.entity_id
_entity_poly.type
_entity_poly.pdbx_seq_one_letter_code
_entity_poly.pdbx_strand_id
1 'polypeptide(L)'
;MNGRRSFLRGFFAVLLSGGAIEGVMKLFPSKALAKEAARTGKWYGYGVSVDKCIGCARCMDACKNENNVPKEPFFVRTWVERYITRKNGETIVKAIAPGDEATPEAASDRTILRSYFVPKLCNQCANPPCVQVCPVGATFQTGDGVVLVNEKTCIGCRYCIQACPYGARYLHPKTHTADKCTFCYHRIAQGQLPACVEVCPTQARIFGDLNAAASPMSRFLRMNKIHTLKPGLNTEPKAFYANLDGEVR
;
A
#
# COMPACT_ATOMS: atom_id res chain seq x y z
N MET A 1 13.59 61.60 7.92
CA MET A 1 12.57 60.53 7.73
C MET A 1 12.78 59.76 6.43
N ASN A 2 14.00 59.25 6.11
CA ASN A 2 14.28 58.61 4.80
C ASN A 2 14.87 57.16 4.89
N GLY A 3 14.93 56.58 6.07
CA GLY A 3 15.54 55.24 6.22
C GLY A 3 14.70 54.03 5.77
N ARG A 4 13.37 54.10 5.89
CA ARG A 4 12.48 52.94 5.58
C ARG A 4 12.25 52.71 4.08
N ARG A 5 12.27 53.78 3.27
CA ARG A 5 12.11 53.66 1.80
C ARG A 5 13.36 53.13 1.09
N SER A 6 14.55 53.41 1.64
CA SER A 6 15.81 52.90 1.09
C SER A 6 15.98 51.41 1.36
N PHE A 7 15.55 50.91 2.53
CA PHE A 7 15.61 49.50 2.91
C PHE A 7 14.68 48.63 2.02
N LEU A 8 13.46 49.09 1.76
CA LEU A 8 12.51 48.38 0.90
C LEU A 8 12.97 48.33 -0.56
N ARG A 9 13.63 49.38 -1.08
CA ARG A 9 14.19 49.37 -2.45
C ARG A 9 15.39 48.41 -2.57
N GLY A 10 16.24 48.29 -1.57
CA GLY A 10 17.32 47.30 -1.54
C GLY A 10 16.81 45.84 -1.49
N PHE A 11 15.77 45.61 -0.72
CA PHE A 11 15.17 44.26 -0.58
C PHE A 11 14.48 43.80 -1.88
N PHE A 12 13.81 44.71 -2.59
CA PHE A 12 13.17 44.41 -3.89
C PHE A 12 14.17 44.21 -5.03
N ALA A 13 15.34 44.89 -4.99
CA ALA A 13 16.39 44.71 -5.99
C ALA A 13 17.09 43.34 -5.89
N VAL A 14 17.23 42.79 -4.67
CA VAL A 14 17.78 41.43 -4.44
C VAL A 14 16.82 40.35 -4.90
N LEU A 15 15.51 40.60 -4.86
CA LEU A 15 14.50 39.63 -5.34
C LEU A 15 14.41 39.57 -6.88
N LEU A 16 14.86 40.59 -7.60
CA LEU A 16 14.84 40.66 -9.07
C LEU A 16 16.12 40.13 -9.74
N SER A 17 17.20 39.92 -8.99
CA SER A 17 18.41 39.24 -9.48
C SER A 17 18.22 37.73 -9.34
N GLY A 18 17.89 37.04 -10.44
CA GLY A 18 17.59 35.58 -10.48
C GLY A 18 18.63 34.66 -9.82
N GLY A 19 19.82 35.17 -9.45
CA GLY A 19 20.86 34.43 -8.75
C GLY A 19 20.57 34.16 -7.26
N ALA A 20 19.75 34.99 -6.60
CA ALA A 20 19.45 34.83 -5.18
C ALA A 20 18.39 33.72 -4.94
N ILE A 21 17.50 33.52 -5.89
CA ILE A 21 16.44 32.50 -5.81
C ILE A 21 17.02 31.10 -5.98
N GLU A 22 18.01 30.90 -6.85
CA GLU A 22 18.70 29.62 -7.01
C GLU A 22 19.50 29.23 -5.76
N GLY A 23 20.12 30.19 -5.08
CA GLY A 23 20.86 29.95 -3.84
C GLY A 23 19.96 29.52 -2.68
N VAL A 24 18.78 30.13 -2.54
CA VAL A 24 17.80 29.81 -1.50
C VAL A 24 17.11 28.48 -1.77
N MET A 25 16.82 28.13 -3.03
CA MET A 25 16.28 26.83 -3.39
C MET A 25 17.24 25.67 -3.13
N LYS A 26 18.55 25.88 -3.20
CA LYS A 26 19.57 24.86 -2.84
C LYS A 26 19.69 24.61 -1.34
N LEU A 27 19.34 25.62 -0.52
CA LEU A 27 19.34 25.50 0.96
C LEU A 27 18.13 24.75 1.52
N PHE A 28 17.02 24.69 0.77
CA PHE A 28 15.82 23.96 1.14
C PHE A 28 15.43 23.01 0.00
N PRO A 29 16.07 21.82 -0.09
CA PRO A 29 15.65 20.83 -1.08
C PRO A 29 14.16 20.55 -0.87
N SER A 30 13.38 20.67 -1.95
CA SER A 30 11.96 20.34 -1.88
C SER A 30 11.81 18.92 -1.32
N LYS A 31 10.76 18.67 -0.52
CA LYS A 31 10.48 17.32 0.01
C LYS A 31 10.46 16.26 -1.10
N ALA A 32 10.16 16.63 -2.34
CA ALA A 32 10.20 15.79 -3.53
C ALA A 32 11.65 15.38 -3.89
N LEU A 33 12.61 16.32 -3.92
CA LEU A 33 14.02 16.03 -4.21
C LEU A 33 14.69 15.23 -3.10
N ALA A 34 14.35 15.50 -1.83
CA ALA A 34 14.83 14.71 -0.69
C ALA A 34 14.24 13.27 -0.72
N LYS A 35 12.99 13.13 -1.17
CA LYS A 35 12.32 11.84 -1.34
C LYS A 35 12.91 11.03 -2.49
N GLU A 36 13.36 11.68 -3.55
CA GLU A 36 13.99 11.03 -4.73
C GLU A 36 15.44 10.61 -4.43
N ALA A 37 16.20 11.44 -3.74
CA ALA A 37 17.57 11.11 -3.28
C ALA A 37 17.61 9.93 -2.29
N ALA A 38 16.54 9.69 -1.53
CA ALA A 38 16.42 8.55 -0.62
C ALA A 38 16.12 7.22 -1.32
N ARG A 39 15.83 7.22 -2.64
CA ARG A 39 15.44 6.03 -3.42
C ARG A 39 16.62 5.34 -4.15
N THR A 40 17.84 5.52 -3.72
CA THR A 40 19.02 4.89 -4.36
C THR A 40 19.19 3.40 -4.07
N GLY A 41 18.41 2.86 -3.11
CA GLY A 41 18.39 1.45 -2.73
C GLY A 41 17.20 0.68 -3.30
N LYS A 42 16.94 -0.51 -2.75
CA LYS A 42 15.73 -1.28 -3.06
C LYS A 42 14.48 -0.50 -2.67
N TRP A 43 13.45 -0.61 -3.48
CA TRP A 43 12.12 -0.01 -3.22
C TRP A 43 11.04 -1.01 -3.55
N TYR A 44 10.49 -1.65 -2.52
CA TYR A 44 9.60 -2.78 -2.72
C TYR A 44 8.18 -2.37 -3.13
N GLY A 45 7.63 -3.12 -4.08
CA GLY A 45 6.26 -3.04 -4.53
C GLY A 45 5.57 -4.40 -4.60
N TYR A 46 4.25 -4.36 -4.67
CA TYR A 46 3.38 -5.53 -4.71
C TYR A 46 2.41 -5.43 -5.88
N GLY A 47 2.29 -6.51 -6.66
CA GLY A 47 1.38 -6.62 -7.80
C GLY A 47 0.28 -7.63 -7.54
N VAL A 48 -0.91 -7.35 -8.06
CA VAL A 48 -2.06 -8.24 -8.07
C VAL A 48 -2.62 -8.32 -9.47
N SER A 49 -2.61 -9.51 -10.07
CA SER A 49 -3.28 -9.82 -11.34
C SER A 49 -4.68 -10.33 -11.00
N VAL A 50 -5.69 -9.46 -11.16
CA VAL A 50 -7.08 -9.75 -10.74
C VAL A 50 -7.66 -10.91 -11.54
N ASP A 51 -7.38 -10.96 -12.83
CA ASP A 51 -7.80 -12.02 -13.76
C ASP A 51 -7.27 -13.43 -13.42
N LYS A 52 -6.13 -13.50 -12.70
CA LYS A 52 -5.52 -14.77 -12.28
C LYS A 52 -6.01 -15.25 -10.91
N CYS A 53 -6.68 -14.42 -10.14
CA CYS A 53 -7.13 -14.78 -8.81
C CYS A 53 -8.37 -15.70 -8.87
N ILE A 54 -8.27 -16.89 -8.32
CA ILE A 54 -9.35 -17.88 -8.24
C ILE A 54 -10.10 -17.88 -6.90
N GLY A 55 -9.74 -16.98 -5.97
CA GLY A 55 -10.43 -16.86 -4.68
C GLY A 55 -10.13 -17.98 -3.67
N CYS A 56 -9.09 -18.79 -3.85
CA CYS A 56 -8.80 -19.98 -3.03
C CYS A 56 -8.36 -19.70 -1.58
N ALA A 57 -8.30 -18.47 -1.14
CA ALA A 57 -7.93 -18.01 0.21
C ALA A 57 -6.56 -18.48 0.77
N ARG A 58 -5.82 -19.37 0.11
CA ARG A 58 -4.51 -19.90 0.59
C ARG A 58 -3.52 -18.82 1.03
N CYS A 59 -3.56 -17.65 0.38
CA CYS A 59 -2.72 -16.51 0.75
C CYS A 59 -3.10 -15.91 2.12
N MET A 60 -4.36 -16.06 2.56
CA MET A 60 -4.82 -15.61 3.87
C MET A 60 -4.29 -16.56 4.95
N ASP A 61 -4.42 -17.87 4.73
CA ASP A 61 -3.94 -18.90 5.65
C ASP A 61 -2.41 -18.86 5.77
N ALA A 62 -1.69 -18.78 4.66
CA ALA A 62 -0.24 -18.63 4.67
C ALA A 62 0.21 -17.38 5.42
N CYS A 63 -0.50 -16.25 5.27
CA CYS A 63 -0.20 -15.03 6.01
C CYS A 63 -0.45 -15.18 7.50
N LYS A 64 -1.55 -15.85 7.90
CA LYS A 64 -1.86 -16.10 9.32
C LYS A 64 -0.79 -16.98 9.98
N ASN A 65 -0.40 -18.04 9.32
CA ASN A 65 0.59 -18.99 9.83
C ASN A 65 1.99 -18.34 9.91
N GLU A 66 2.43 -17.65 8.87
CA GLU A 66 3.74 -17.03 8.78
C GLU A 66 3.94 -15.89 9.78
N ASN A 67 2.89 -15.11 10.02
CA ASN A 67 3.00 -13.86 10.77
C ASN A 67 2.29 -13.90 12.14
N ASN A 68 1.91 -15.08 12.63
CA ASN A 68 1.19 -15.27 13.90
C ASN A 68 -0.05 -14.37 14.01
N VAL A 69 -0.77 -14.16 12.91
CA VAL A 69 -2.01 -13.38 12.91
C VAL A 69 -3.08 -14.17 13.67
N PRO A 70 -3.88 -13.54 14.55
CA PRO A 70 -4.93 -14.23 15.29
C PRO A 70 -5.86 -15.03 14.36
N LYS A 71 -6.31 -16.20 14.85
CA LYS A 71 -7.08 -17.16 14.02
C LYS A 71 -8.49 -16.68 13.70
N GLU A 72 -9.05 -15.79 14.54
CA GLU A 72 -10.38 -15.24 14.34
C GLU A 72 -10.51 -14.59 12.94
N PRO A 73 -11.63 -14.78 12.24
CA PRO A 73 -11.75 -14.46 10.81
C PRO A 73 -11.60 -12.98 10.50
N PHE A 74 -11.90 -12.08 11.43
CA PHE A 74 -11.82 -10.62 11.22
C PHE A 74 -10.40 -10.04 11.41
N PHE A 75 -9.45 -10.80 11.98
CA PHE A 75 -8.05 -10.36 12.02
C PHE A 75 -7.31 -10.86 10.78
N VAL A 76 -7.00 -9.97 9.86
CA VAL A 76 -6.32 -10.31 8.61
C VAL A 76 -5.30 -9.25 8.23
N ARG A 77 -4.14 -9.67 7.71
CA ARG A 77 -3.16 -8.77 7.06
C ARG A 77 -3.32 -8.72 5.55
N THR A 78 -3.97 -9.72 4.98
CA THR A 78 -4.44 -9.78 3.59
C THR A 78 -5.78 -10.51 3.55
N TRP A 79 -6.64 -10.11 2.64
CA TRP A 79 -7.96 -10.71 2.45
C TRP A 79 -8.30 -10.76 0.97
N VAL A 80 -9.34 -11.49 0.63
CA VAL A 80 -9.85 -11.59 -0.74
C VAL A 80 -11.31 -11.17 -0.72
N GLU A 81 -11.68 -10.26 -1.60
CA GLU A 81 -13.06 -9.87 -1.84
C GLU A 81 -13.52 -10.44 -3.15
N ARG A 82 -14.74 -10.97 -3.17
CA ARG A 82 -15.46 -11.37 -4.38
C ARG A 82 -16.40 -10.26 -4.80
N TYR A 83 -16.24 -9.82 -6.03
CA TYR A 83 -17.11 -8.84 -6.69
C TYR A 83 -18.05 -9.59 -7.61
N ILE A 84 -19.36 -9.37 -7.47
CA ILE A 84 -20.42 -9.97 -8.26
C ILE A 84 -21.24 -8.86 -8.87
N THR A 85 -21.13 -8.65 -10.18
CA THR A 85 -21.91 -7.64 -10.90
C THR A 85 -23.09 -8.35 -11.57
N ARG A 86 -24.29 -7.88 -11.30
CA ARG A 86 -25.54 -8.40 -11.87
C ARG A 86 -25.92 -7.65 -13.15
N LYS A 87 -26.80 -8.26 -13.96
CA LYS A 87 -27.32 -7.66 -15.20
C LYS A 87 -28.09 -6.36 -14.98
N ASN A 88 -28.63 -6.13 -13.79
CA ASN A 88 -29.31 -4.89 -13.41
C ASN A 88 -28.33 -3.76 -13.03
N GLY A 89 -27.00 -3.99 -13.11
CA GLY A 89 -25.97 -3.03 -12.75
C GLY A 89 -25.58 -3.02 -11.26
N GLU A 90 -26.25 -3.82 -10.42
CA GLU A 90 -25.91 -3.94 -9.00
C GLU A 90 -24.60 -4.70 -8.82
N THR A 91 -23.68 -4.17 -8.02
CA THR A 91 -22.42 -4.84 -7.64
C THR A 91 -22.45 -5.19 -6.15
N ILE A 92 -22.36 -6.48 -5.86
CA ILE A 92 -22.28 -7.02 -4.50
C ILE A 92 -20.83 -7.39 -4.21
N VAL A 93 -20.33 -6.99 -3.02
CA VAL A 93 -18.98 -7.32 -2.56
C VAL A 93 -19.09 -8.24 -1.35
N LYS A 94 -18.48 -9.42 -1.43
CA LYS A 94 -18.40 -10.39 -0.33
C LYS A 94 -16.94 -10.63 0.04
N ALA A 95 -16.59 -10.51 1.32
CA ALA A 95 -15.29 -10.95 1.82
C ALA A 95 -15.29 -12.48 1.91
N ILE A 96 -14.18 -13.10 1.53
CA ILE A 96 -13.94 -14.55 1.71
C ILE A 96 -13.27 -14.72 3.08
N ALA A 97 -13.78 -15.65 3.89
CA ALA A 97 -13.15 -16.00 5.15
C ALA A 97 -11.92 -16.90 4.91
N PRO A 98 -10.90 -16.87 5.81
CA PRO A 98 -9.81 -17.84 5.77
C PRO A 98 -10.34 -19.26 5.88
N GLY A 99 -9.87 -20.14 5.01
CA GLY A 99 -10.35 -21.53 4.92
C GLY A 99 -11.59 -21.73 4.06
N ASP A 100 -12.27 -20.67 3.63
CA ASP A 100 -13.37 -20.81 2.68
C ASP A 100 -12.84 -21.11 1.28
N GLU A 101 -13.39 -22.14 0.66
CA GLU A 101 -13.25 -22.29 -0.79
C GLU A 101 -14.24 -21.36 -1.47
N ALA A 102 -13.77 -20.69 -2.53
CA ALA A 102 -14.65 -19.87 -3.35
C ALA A 102 -15.73 -20.76 -4.01
N THR A 103 -16.88 -20.87 -3.35
CA THR A 103 -17.99 -21.64 -3.89
C THR A 103 -18.41 -21.08 -5.25
N PRO A 104 -18.59 -21.92 -6.26
CA PRO A 104 -19.04 -21.50 -7.58
C PRO A 104 -20.56 -21.22 -7.61
N GLU A 105 -21.09 -20.48 -6.63
CA GLU A 105 -22.50 -20.02 -6.65
C GLU A 105 -22.87 -19.27 -7.93
N ALA A 106 -21.87 -18.77 -8.65
CA ALA A 106 -22.08 -17.98 -9.85
C ALA A 106 -22.41 -18.82 -11.10
N ALA A 107 -22.18 -20.14 -11.10
CA ALA A 107 -22.38 -20.95 -12.30
C ALA A 107 -23.86 -21.19 -12.62
N SER A 108 -24.75 -21.08 -11.64
CA SER A 108 -26.20 -21.34 -11.79
C SER A 108 -27.08 -20.09 -11.81
N ASP A 109 -26.56 -18.93 -11.33
CA ASP A 109 -27.35 -17.70 -11.27
C ASP A 109 -27.25 -16.91 -12.59
N ARG A 110 -28.29 -17.04 -13.42
CA ARG A 110 -28.41 -16.34 -14.70
C ARG A 110 -28.50 -14.81 -14.60
N THR A 111 -28.66 -14.26 -13.41
CA THR A 111 -28.67 -12.81 -13.17
C THR A 111 -27.27 -12.21 -13.07
N ILE A 112 -26.24 -13.04 -12.87
CA ILE A 112 -24.86 -12.60 -12.75
C ILE A 112 -24.29 -12.30 -14.15
N LEU A 113 -23.80 -11.08 -14.33
CA LEU A 113 -23.09 -10.64 -15.52
C LEU A 113 -21.62 -11.06 -15.46
N ARG A 114 -20.97 -10.84 -14.31
CA ARG A 114 -19.57 -11.24 -14.05
C ARG A 114 -19.29 -11.41 -12.56
N SER A 115 -18.30 -12.23 -12.26
CA SER A 115 -17.79 -12.41 -10.90
C SER A 115 -16.27 -12.58 -10.94
N TYR A 116 -15.55 -11.89 -10.06
CA TYR A 116 -14.09 -11.94 -9.97
C TYR A 116 -13.61 -11.70 -8.54
N PHE A 117 -12.36 -12.03 -8.29
CA PHE A 117 -11.76 -11.93 -6.96
C PHE A 117 -10.67 -10.86 -6.91
N VAL A 118 -10.69 -10.05 -5.87
CA VAL A 118 -9.71 -8.99 -5.65
C VAL A 118 -8.97 -9.23 -4.33
N PRO A 119 -7.74 -9.74 -4.40
CA PRO A 119 -6.88 -9.83 -3.22
C PRO A 119 -6.48 -8.45 -2.75
N LYS A 120 -6.70 -8.15 -1.47
CA LYS A 120 -6.33 -6.87 -0.84
C LYS A 120 -5.34 -7.07 0.30
N LEU A 121 -4.57 -6.04 0.57
CA LEU A 121 -3.58 -5.99 1.66
C LEU A 121 -3.22 -4.53 1.97
N CYS A 122 -2.34 -4.30 2.95
CA CYS A 122 -1.79 -2.96 3.17
C CYS A 122 -1.04 -2.47 1.91
N ASN A 123 -1.39 -1.28 1.44
CA ASN A 123 -0.81 -0.69 0.23
C ASN A 123 0.64 -0.22 0.40
N GLN A 124 1.22 -0.30 1.60
CA GLN A 124 2.61 0.10 1.87
C GLN A 124 2.97 1.46 1.22
N CYS A 125 2.10 2.42 1.42
CA CYS A 125 2.12 3.75 0.78
C CYS A 125 3.50 4.40 0.84
N ALA A 126 3.90 5.10 -0.23
CA ALA A 126 5.11 5.90 -0.23
C ALA A 126 4.90 7.23 0.53
N ASN A 127 3.65 7.71 0.60
CA ASN A 127 3.23 8.81 1.48
C ASN A 127 2.22 8.28 2.52
N PRO A 128 2.68 7.60 3.59
CA PRO A 128 1.82 6.85 4.50
C PRO A 128 1.16 7.74 5.56
N PRO A 129 -0.16 7.99 5.51
CA PRO A 129 -0.85 8.79 6.54
C PRO A 129 -0.73 8.17 7.94
N CYS A 130 -0.67 6.85 8.02
CA CYS A 130 -0.51 6.13 9.27
C CYS A 130 0.84 6.35 9.98
N VAL A 131 1.89 6.73 9.26
CA VAL A 131 3.17 7.16 9.83
C VAL A 131 3.05 8.59 10.35
N GLN A 132 2.41 9.46 9.57
CA GLN A 132 2.27 10.88 9.90
C GLN A 132 1.50 11.12 11.20
N VAL A 133 0.48 10.31 11.49
CA VAL A 133 -0.36 10.47 12.69
C VAL A 133 0.16 9.73 13.91
N CYS A 134 1.29 9.03 13.84
CA CYS A 134 1.78 8.26 14.98
C CYS A 134 2.47 9.16 16.00
N PRO A 135 1.90 9.40 17.22
CA PRO A 135 2.43 10.37 18.17
C PRO A 135 3.76 9.93 18.78
N VAL A 136 4.03 8.62 18.81
CA VAL A 136 5.23 8.03 19.42
C VAL A 136 6.23 7.49 18.38
N GLY A 137 5.98 7.72 17.08
CA GLY A 137 6.85 7.22 16.00
C GLY A 137 6.91 5.69 15.87
N ALA A 138 6.03 4.95 16.53
CA ALA A 138 6.01 3.49 16.48
C ALA A 138 5.72 2.95 15.08
N THR A 139 4.92 3.65 14.28
CA THR A 139 4.74 3.35 12.85
C THR A 139 5.74 4.18 12.06
N PHE A 140 6.59 3.52 11.29
CA PHE A 140 7.69 4.16 10.54
C PHE A 140 7.87 3.51 9.16
N GLN A 141 8.60 4.17 8.28
CA GLN A 141 8.97 3.65 6.97
C GLN A 141 10.47 3.35 6.95
N THR A 142 10.85 2.18 6.47
CA THR A 142 12.25 1.77 6.28
C THR A 142 12.86 2.42 5.03
N GLY A 143 14.19 2.36 4.88
CA GLY A 143 14.89 2.91 3.72
C GLY A 143 14.51 2.24 2.39
N ASP A 144 14.05 0.98 2.41
CA ASP A 144 13.52 0.24 1.25
C ASP A 144 12.00 0.43 1.06
N GLY A 145 11.42 1.39 1.77
CA GLY A 145 10.05 1.84 1.60
C GLY A 145 8.99 0.98 2.30
N VAL A 146 9.34 0.00 3.12
CA VAL A 146 8.37 -0.81 3.84
C VAL A 146 7.90 -0.08 5.09
N VAL A 147 6.59 0.05 5.26
CA VAL A 147 6.00 0.62 6.47
C VAL A 147 5.86 -0.48 7.53
N LEU A 148 6.45 -0.27 8.68
CA LEU A 148 6.45 -1.20 9.80
C LEU A 148 5.83 -0.58 11.07
N VAL A 149 5.64 -1.40 12.09
CA VAL A 149 5.23 -1.00 13.44
C VAL A 149 6.22 -1.59 14.43
N ASN A 150 6.77 -0.76 15.29
CA ASN A 150 7.54 -1.21 16.45
C ASN A 150 6.58 -1.48 17.60
N GLU A 151 6.36 -2.73 17.92
CA GLU A 151 5.44 -3.17 18.96
C GLU A 151 5.85 -2.67 20.36
N LYS A 152 7.15 -2.55 20.63
CA LYS A 152 7.67 -2.08 21.93
C LYS A 152 7.39 -0.60 22.19
N THR A 153 7.28 0.21 21.12
CA THR A 153 7.03 1.64 21.21
C THR A 153 5.53 1.97 21.04
N CYS A 154 4.76 1.04 20.47
CA CYS A 154 3.35 1.26 20.15
C CYS A 154 2.49 1.30 21.44
N ILE A 155 1.79 2.42 21.63
CA ILE A 155 0.89 2.62 22.80
C ILE A 155 -0.57 2.21 22.52
N GLY A 156 -0.89 1.65 21.35
CA GLY A 156 -2.24 1.18 21.02
C GLY A 156 -3.30 2.28 20.81
N CYS A 157 -2.91 3.53 20.58
CA CYS A 157 -3.85 4.68 20.47
C CYS A 157 -4.81 4.61 19.27
N ARG A 158 -4.60 3.72 18.30
CA ARG A 158 -5.43 3.45 17.11
C ARG A 158 -5.50 4.58 16.07
N TYR A 159 -4.80 5.71 16.22
CA TYR A 159 -4.83 6.80 15.22
C TYR A 159 -4.42 6.31 13.83
N CYS A 160 -3.40 5.45 13.73
CA CYS A 160 -2.97 4.87 12.47
C CYS A 160 -4.00 3.90 11.86
N ILE A 161 -4.90 3.32 12.65
CA ILE A 161 -6.01 2.48 12.16
C ILE A 161 -7.07 3.38 11.52
N GLN A 162 -7.46 4.45 12.19
CA GLN A 162 -8.44 5.43 11.69
C GLN A 162 -7.92 6.19 10.45
N ALA A 163 -6.63 6.54 10.44
CA ALA A 163 -6.01 7.26 9.32
C ALA A 163 -5.81 6.39 8.07
N CYS A 164 -5.95 5.06 8.16
CA CYS A 164 -5.77 4.18 7.02
C CYS A 164 -7.02 4.16 6.13
N PRO A 165 -7.00 4.73 4.91
CA PRO A 165 -8.19 4.77 4.06
C PRO A 165 -8.56 3.41 3.45
N TYR A 166 -7.69 2.41 3.61
CA TYR A 166 -7.84 1.07 3.05
C TYR A 166 -8.34 0.03 4.07
N GLY A 167 -8.54 0.41 5.34
CA GLY A 167 -8.92 -0.53 6.39
C GLY A 167 -7.90 -1.64 6.67
N ALA A 168 -6.63 -1.45 6.27
CA ALA A 168 -5.60 -2.48 6.28
C ALA A 168 -4.85 -2.60 7.62
N ARG A 169 -5.43 -2.11 8.72
CA ARG A 169 -4.85 -2.14 10.07
C ARG A 169 -5.89 -2.56 11.09
N TYR A 170 -5.45 -3.26 12.10
CA TYR A 170 -6.26 -3.64 13.25
C TYR A 170 -5.45 -3.53 14.55
N LEU A 171 -6.12 -3.57 15.69
CA LEU A 171 -5.47 -3.70 16.99
C LEU A 171 -5.31 -5.19 17.30
N HIS A 172 -4.08 -5.62 17.53
CA HIS A 172 -3.80 -7.01 17.84
C HIS A 172 -4.33 -7.36 19.26
N PRO A 173 -5.17 -8.42 19.42
CA PRO A 173 -5.89 -8.67 20.66
C PRO A 173 -4.99 -9.06 21.85
N LYS A 174 -3.81 -9.65 21.59
CA LYS A 174 -2.88 -10.07 22.63
C LYS A 174 -1.84 -9.01 22.97
N THR A 175 -1.26 -8.34 21.97
CA THR A 175 -0.20 -7.34 22.18
C THR A 175 -0.75 -5.94 22.43
N HIS A 176 -2.02 -5.69 22.11
CA HIS A 176 -2.68 -4.38 22.16
C HIS A 176 -1.96 -3.30 21.33
N THR A 177 -1.19 -3.71 20.33
CA THR A 177 -0.48 -2.85 19.38
C THR A 177 -1.18 -2.85 18.03
N ALA A 178 -0.94 -1.81 17.22
CA ALA A 178 -1.44 -1.77 15.85
C ALA A 178 -0.71 -2.82 14.99
N ASP A 179 -1.47 -3.59 14.23
CA ASP A 179 -0.92 -4.60 13.33
C ASP A 179 -1.40 -4.41 11.88
N LYS A 180 -0.60 -4.90 10.92
CA LYS A 180 -0.85 -4.84 9.49
C LYS A 180 0.13 -5.69 8.69
N CYS A 181 -0.09 -5.84 7.38
CA CYS A 181 0.88 -6.46 6.47
C CYS A 181 2.23 -5.72 6.49
N THR A 182 3.31 -6.47 6.65
CA THR A 182 4.71 -6.01 6.69
C THR A 182 5.49 -6.40 5.43
N PHE A 183 4.83 -6.90 4.37
CA PHE A 183 5.47 -7.61 3.25
C PHE A 183 6.29 -8.81 3.68
N CYS A 184 5.99 -9.39 4.87
CA CYS A 184 6.83 -10.41 5.50
C CYS A 184 8.29 -9.96 5.59
N TYR A 185 8.55 -8.81 6.24
CA TYR A 185 9.86 -8.14 6.23
C TYR A 185 11.01 -9.05 6.67
N HIS A 186 10.75 -9.96 7.61
CA HIS A 186 11.70 -10.99 8.05
C HIS A 186 12.14 -11.94 6.91
N ARG A 187 11.24 -12.22 5.93
CA ARG A 187 11.54 -13.05 4.76
C ARG A 187 12.26 -12.26 3.67
N ILE A 188 11.73 -11.08 3.31
CA ILE A 188 12.31 -10.28 2.22
C ILE A 188 13.70 -9.75 2.57
N ALA A 189 14.00 -9.53 3.84
CA ALA A 189 15.35 -9.20 4.30
C ALA A 189 16.37 -10.34 4.04
N GLN A 190 15.90 -11.58 3.94
CA GLN A 190 16.67 -12.77 3.59
C GLN A 190 16.60 -13.11 2.09
N GLY A 191 16.00 -12.25 1.26
CA GLY A 191 15.82 -12.49 -0.17
C GLY A 191 14.70 -13.46 -0.54
N GLN A 192 13.87 -13.87 0.42
CA GLN A 192 12.72 -14.76 0.20
C GLN A 192 11.48 -13.95 -0.22
N LEU A 193 10.54 -14.62 -0.87
CA LEU A 193 9.25 -14.01 -1.22
C LEU A 193 8.33 -13.93 0.02
N PRO A 194 7.40 -12.95 0.08
CA PRO A 194 6.31 -12.97 1.05
C PRO A 194 5.51 -14.27 0.95
N ALA A 195 5.11 -14.85 2.10
CA ALA A 195 4.43 -16.14 2.14
C ALA A 195 3.15 -16.19 1.26
N CYS A 196 2.38 -15.10 1.22
CA CYS A 196 1.18 -15.01 0.38
C CYS A 196 1.48 -14.97 -1.14
N VAL A 197 2.68 -14.60 -1.55
CA VAL A 197 3.14 -14.66 -2.95
C VAL A 197 3.58 -16.08 -3.29
N GLU A 198 4.38 -16.67 -2.43
CA GLU A 198 4.95 -18.01 -2.62
C GLU A 198 3.87 -19.09 -2.74
N VAL A 199 2.84 -19.02 -1.87
CA VAL A 199 1.76 -20.02 -1.85
C VAL A 199 0.74 -19.86 -2.99
N CYS A 200 0.78 -18.76 -3.76
CA CYS A 200 -0.24 -18.46 -4.77
C CYS A 200 -0.14 -19.40 -5.98
N PRO A 201 -1.09 -20.34 -6.18
CA PRO A 201 -0.97 -21.37 -7.23
C PRO A 201 -1.08 -20.79 -8.64
N THR A 202 -1.79 -19.68 -8.81
CA THR A 202 -2.01 -19.03 -10.10
C THR A 202 -1.05 -17.88 -10.36
N GLN A 203 -0.13 -17.60 -9.42
CA GLN A 203 0.78 -16.45 -9.49
C GLN A 203 0.05 -15.11 -9.68
N ALA A 204 -1.14 -15.01 -9.11
CA ALA A 204 -1.92 -13.78 -9.12
C ALA A 204 -1.25 -12.66 -8.27
N ARG A 205 -0.32 -13.03 -7.38
CA ARG A 205 0.41 -12.12 -6.51
C ARG A 205 1.87 -12.04 -6.94
N ILE A 206 2.37 -10.84 -7.11
CA ILE A 206 3.72 -10.55 -7.57
C ILE A 206 4.40 -9.65 -6.54
N PHE A 207 5.69 -9.85 -6.31
CA PHE A 207 6.48 -9.01 -5.40
C PHE A 207 7.85 -8.74 -6.00
N GLY A 208 8.41 -7.56 -5.75
CA GLY A 208 9.77 -7.25 -6.20
C GLY A 208 10.17 -5.80 -5.96
N ASP A 209 11.39 -5.52 -6.36
CA ASP A 209 11.99 -4.20 -6.31
C ASP A 209 11.53 -3.36 -7.51
N LEU A 210 10.96 -2.19 -7.25
CA LEU A 210 10.50 -1.24 -8.25
C LEU A 210 11.66 -0.51 -8.96
N ASN A 211 12.83 -0.42 -8.30
CA ASN A 211 14.00 0.24 -8.86
C ASN A 211 14.82 -0.70 -9.77
N ALA A 212 14.64 -2.01 -9.63
CA ALA A 212 15.35 -2.97 -10.46
C ALA A 212 14.60 -3.24 -11.77
N ALA A 213 15.16 -2.84 -12.91
CA ALA A 213 14.52 -2.96 -14.23
C ALA A 213 14.17 -4.41 -14.62
N ALA A 214 14.95 -5.39 -14.15
CA ALA A 214 14.75 -6.82 -14.40
C ALA A 214 13.83 -7.49 -13.36
N SER A 215 13.32 -6.77 -12.38
CA SER A 215 12.48 -7.37 -11.33
C SER A 215 11.13 -7.85 -11.89
N PRO A 216 10.52 -8.88 -11.26
CA PRO A 216 9.16 -9.31 -11.61
C PRO A 216 8.14 -8.15 -11.52
N MET A 217 8.31 -7.23 -10.56
CA MET A 217 7.43 -6.06 -10.43
C MET A 217 7.58 -5.07 -11.58
N SER A 218 8.80 -4.74 -11.98
CA SER A 218 9.03 -3.83 -13.10
C SER A 218 8.48 -4.41 -14.41
N ARG A 219 8.62 -5.72 -14.61
CA ARG A 219 8.00 -6.43 -15.74
C ARG A 219 6.47 -6.36 -15.67
N PHE A 220 5.90 -6.65 -14.52
CA PHE A 220 4.44 -6.58 -14.28
C PHE A 220 3.87 -5.21 -14.60
N LEU A 221 4.51 -4.13 -14.14
CA LEU A 221 4.08 -2.75 -14.39
C LEU A 221 4.14 -2.37 -15.87
N ARG A 222 5.15 -2.84 -16.61
CA ARG A 222 5.28 -2.53 -18.04
C ARG A 222 4.30 -3.29 -18.93
N MET A 223 3.89 -4.48 -18.52
CA MET A 223 3.09 -5.39 -19.37
C MET A 223 1.57 -5.27 -19.13
N ASN A 224 1.13 -4.54 -18.12
CA ASN A 224 -0.28 -4.50 -17.75
C ASN A 224 -0.80 -3.07 -17.63
N LYS A 225 -2.10 -2.91 -17.83
CA LYS A 225 -2.81 -1.68 -17.44
C LYS A 225 -2.94 -1.67 -15.91
N ILE A 226 -2.23 -0.75 -15.27
CA ILE A 226 -2.09 -0.70 -13.83
C ILE A 226 -3.06 0.28 -13.20
N HIS A 227 -3.65 -0.14 -12.10
CA HIS A 227 -4.52 0.64 -11.23
C HIS A 227 -4.01 0.59 -9.80
N THR A 228 -4.33 1.62 -9.01
CA THR A 228 -4.15 1.66 -7.56
C THR A 228 -5.48 1.93 -6.89
N LEU A 229 -5.65 1.47 -5.66
CA LEU A 229 -6.85 1.77 -4.89
C LEU A 229 -6.85 3.22 -4.44
N LYS A 230 -7.99 3.91 -4.56
CA LYS A 230 -8.22 5.27 -4.08
C LYS A 230 -7.12 6.26 -4.50
N PRO A 231 -6.83 6.43 -5.80
CA PRO A 231 -5.71 7.25 -6.28
C PRO A 231 -5.83 8.72 -5.87
N GLY A 232 -7.05 9.25 -5.74
CA GLY A 232 -7.30 10.64 -5.33
C GLY A 232 -6.89 11.00 -3.90
N LEU A 233 -6.50 10.02 -3.07
CA LEU A 233 -6.09 10.30 -1.68
C LEU A 233 -4.60 10.64 -1.52
N ASN A 234 -3.84 10.68 -2.60
CA ASN A 234 -2.41 11.07 -2.64
C ASN A 234 -1.52 10.31 -1.62
N THR A 235 -1.86 9.06 -1.33
CA THR A 235 -1.08 8.20 -0.42
C THR A 235 0.07 7.48 -1.12
N GLU A 236 0.13 7.56 -2.45
CA GLU A 236 1.09 6.88 -3.32
C GLU A 236 1.19 5.37 -2.99
N PRO A 237 0.13 4.59 -3.28
CA PRO A 237 0.13 3.14 -3.02
C PRO A 237 1.23 2.41 -3.76
N LYS A 238 1.87 1.43 -3.11
CA LYS A 238 2.83 0.50 -3.72
C LYS A 238 2.24 -0.90 -3.91
N ALA A 239 0.92 -1.05 -3.75
CA ALA A 239 0.15 -2.19 -4.22
C ALA A 239 -0.54 -1.80 -5.53
N PHE A 240 -0.21 -2.53 -6.58
CA PHE A 240 -0.61 -2.27 -7.95
C PHE A 240 -1.50 -3.40 -8.45
N TYR A 241 -2.57 -3.06 -9.14
CA TYR A 241 -3.57 -4.02 -9.62
C TYR A 241 -3.60 -3.99 -11.15
N ALA A 242 -3.44 -5.15 -11.78
CA ALA A 242 -3.66 -5.32 -13.20
C ALA A 242 -5.11 -5.74 -13.45
N ASN A 243 -5.70 -5.18 -14.51
CA ASN A 243 -7.05 -5.53 -14.99
C ASN A 243 -8.16 -5.28 -13.94
N LEU A 244 -7.93 -4.30 -13.06
CA LEU A 244 -8.94 -3.82 -12.12
C LEU A 244 -9.94 -2.93 -12.88
N ASP A 245 -11.21 -3.08 -12.62
CA ASP A 245 -12.20 -2.12 -13.09
C ASP A 245 -12.49 -1.01 -12.06
N GLY A 246 -13.22 0.02 -12.49
CA GLY A 246 -13.51 1.18 -11.67
C GLY A 246 -14.45 0.96 -10.48
N GLU A 247 -15.04 -0.25 -10.33
CA GLU A 247 -15.96 -0.58 -9.24
C GLU A 247 -15.24 -0.94 -7.94
N VAL A 248 -13.95 -1.29 -8.01
CA VAL A 248 -13.15 -1.69 -6.85
C VAL A 248 -12.66 -0.46 -6.09
N ARG A 249 -13.04 -0.32 -4.83
CA ARG A 249 -12.76 0.82 -3.95
C ARG A 249 -11.87 0.47 -2.77
#